data_330bdc40536b0a503311d1d2ee76c54b
#
_entry.id   330bdc40536b0a503311d1d2ee76c54b
#
_cell.length_a   1.000
_cell.length_b   1.000
_cell.length_c   1.000
_cell.angle_alpha   90.00
_cell.angle_beta   90.00
_cell.angle_gamma   90.00
#
_symmetry.space_group_name_H-M   'P 1'
#
loop_
_entity.id
_entity.type
_entity.pdbx_description
1 polymer ?
#
loop_
_entity_poly.entity_id
_entity_poly.type
_entity_poly.pdbx_seq_one_letter_code
_entity_poly.pdbx_strand_id
1 'polypeptide(L)'
;MIEKLNAIGISDAMITSTVITAIICVLAIIAGRRIEMIPSGFQNMIELGIEKLHGFFEGIMGKYACDKYFPLIATLFIYILFCNYSGLIPLAGEAPGFQAPTSNVNFPAGMAIIVFFAVQIIGLAEHRGIRFYKHLFKPVAFIFPLMVIEEFVRPISLTFRLYGNIYGEEAVINSFFDILPLGLPIIMQALSVLMGLIQALVFSLLAAIYISEAAEHEEQLPVTEHM
;
A
#
# COMPACT_ATOMS: atom_id res chain seq x y z
N MET A 1 -29.70 -4.26 10.22
CA MET A 1 -28.68 -5.25 9.81
C MET A 1 -27.27 -4.75 10.20
N ILE A 2 -26.93 -3.51 9.88
CA ILE A 2 -25.65 -2.85 10.20
C ILE A 2 -25.45 -2.73 11.74
N GLU A 3 -26.49 -2.34 12.49
CA GLU A 3 -26.44 -2.32 13.97
C GLU A 3 -26.10 -3.66 14.61
N LYS A 4 -26.55 -4.77 14.02
CA LYS A 4 -26.20 -6.11 14.49
C LYS A 4 -24.75 -6.48 14.17
N LEU A 5 -24.17 -5.96 13.08
CA LEU A 5 -22.79 -6.16 12.71
C LEU A 5 -21.84 -5.37 13.62
N ASN A 6 -22.22 -4.13 13.97
CA ASN A 6 -21.49 -3.32 14.94
C ASN A 6 -21.51 -3.93 16.35
N ALA A 7 -22.60 -4.61 16.71
CA ALA A 7 -22.68 -5.36 17.97
C ALA A 7 -21.76 -6.61 18.02
N ILE A 8 -21.32 -7.11 16.86
CA ILE A 8 -20.36 -8.22 16.72
C ILE A 8 -18.91 -7.70 16.62
N GLY A 9 -18.69 -6.37 16.69
CA GLY A 9 -17.36 -5.77 16.60
C GLY A 9 -16.87 -5.51 15.18
N ILE A 10 -17.74 -5.60 14.17
CA ILE A 10 -17.41 -5.27 12.77
C ILE A 10 -17.62 -3.77 12.60
N SER A 11 -16.54 -3.02 12.40
CA SER A 11 -16.61 -1.59 12.13
C SER A 11 -17.06 -1.30 10.69
N ASP A 12 -17.66 -0.11 10.47
CA ASP A 12 -18.10 0.32 9.14
C ASP A 12 -16.93 0.36 8.14
N ALA A 13 -15.72 0.69 8.61
CA ALA A 13 -14.49 0.61 7.82
C ALA A 13 -14.17 -0.82 7.31
N MET A 14 -14.47 -1.86 8.10
CA MET A 14 -14.28 -3.26 7.67
C MET A 14 -15.28 -3.67 6.57
N ILE A 15 -16.51 -3.18 6.67
CA ILE A 15 -17.53 -3.43 5.64
C ILE A 15 -17.08 -2.80 4.33
N THR A 16 -16.69 -1.52 4.36
CA THR A 16 -16.23 -0.78 3.18
C THR A 16 -14.98 -1.44 2.56
N SER A 17 -13.99 -1.84 3.37
CA SER A 17 -12.79 -2.50 2.87
C SER A 17 -13.09 -3.85 2.19
N THR A 18 -14.05 -4.61 2.73
CA THR A 18 -14.50 -5.89 2.13
C THR A 18 -15.18 -5.66 0.78
N VAL A 19 -16.04 -4.63 0.69
CA VAL A 19 -16.71 -4.26 -0.56
C VAL A 19 -15.68 -3.82 -1.61
N ILE A 20 -14.71 -2.99 -1.24
CA ILE A 20 -13.63 -2.56 -2.13
C ILE A 20 -12.82 -3.77 -2.64
N THR A 21 -12.47 -4.70 -1.74
CA THR A 21 -11.78 -5.94 -2.11
C THR A 21 -12.59 -6.74 -3.13
N ALA A 22 -13.89 -6.91 -2.90
CA ALA A 22 -14.76 -7.60 -3.85
C ALA A 22 -14.82 -6.91 -5.21
N ILE A 23 -14.90 -5.57 -5.24
CA ILE A 23 -14.89 -4.78 -6.48
C ILE A 23 -13.58 -4.98 -7.24
N ILE A 24 -12.44 -4.87 -6.56
CA ILE A 24 -11.12 -5.05 -7.19
C ILE A 24 -10.97 -6.47 -7.73
N CYS A 25 -11.39 -7.49 -6.98
CA CYS A 25 -11.37 -8.88 -7.45
C CYS A 25 -12.24 -9.08 -8.69
N VAL A 26 -13.44 -8.52 -8.73
CA VAL A 26 -14.34 -8.59 -9.89
C VAL A 26 -13.71 -7.89 -11.09
N LEU A 27 -13.15 -6.69 -10.92
CA LEU A 27 -12.46 -5.96 -11.99
C LEU A 27 -11.25 -6.74 -12.52
N ALA A 28 -10.44 -7.32 -11.63
CA ALA A 28 -9.29 -8.14 -12.00
C ALA A 28 -9.72 -9.41 -12.80
N ILE A 29 -10.81 -10.06 -12.39
CA ILE A 29 -11.36 -11.22 -13.11
C ILE A 29 -11.88 -10.80 -14.48
N ILE A 30 -12.58 -9.67 -14.58
CA ILE A 30 -13.09 -9.16 -15.87
C ILE A 30 -11.93 -8.80 -16.81
N ALA A 31 -10.92 -8.09 -16.31
CA ALA A 31 -9.73 -7.73 -17.07
C ALA A 31 -8.93 -8.95 -17.53
N GLY A 32 -8.84 -9.99 -16.69
CA GLY A 32 -8.10 -11.23 -17.02
C GLY A 32 -8.84 -12.22 -17.93
N ARG A 33 -10.17 -12.12 -18.08
CA ARG A 33 -10.96 -13.09 -18.83
C ARG A 33 -10.89 -12.98 -20.36
N ARG A 34 -10.53 -11.82 -20.91
CA ARG A 34 -10.49 -11.55 -22.35
C ARG A 34 -9.21 -10.80 -22.71
N ILE A 35 -8.08 -11.49 -22.59
CA ILE A 35 -6.81 -10.91 -23.04
C ILE A 35 -6.67 -11.22 -24.53
N GLU A 36 -6.81 -10.17 -25.35
CA GLU A 36 -6.60 -10.25 -26.80
C GLU A 36 -5.17 -9.83 -27.13
N MET A 37 -4.56 -10.47 -28.17
CA MET A 37 -3.21 -10.13 -28.61
C MET A 37 -3.07 -8.68 -29.13
N ILE A 38 -4.16 -8.10 -29.60
CA ILE A 38 -4.23 -6.70 -30.01
C ILE A 38 -5.23 -6.03 -29.06
N PRO A 39 -4.75 -5.39 -27.98
CA PRO A 39 -5.62 -4.82 -26.96
C PRO A 39 -6.47 -3.67 -27.53
N SER A 40 -7.76 -3.70 -27.27
CA SER A 40 -8.69 -2.65 -27.68
C SER A 40 -9.27 -1.91 -26.47
N GLY A 41 -9.43 -0.57 -26.59
CA GLY A 41 -10.19 0.24 -25.65
C GLY A 41 -9.77 0.09 -24.17
N PHE A 42 -10.61 -0.54 -23.36
CA PHE A 42 -10.43 -0.66 -21.92
C PHE A 42 -9.22 -1.50 -21.50
N GLN A 43 -8.95 -2.59 -22.23
CA GLN A 43 -7.77 -3.44 -21.98
C GLN A 43 -6.48 -2.63 -22.19
N ASN A 44 -6.38 -1.88 -23.28
CA ASN A 44 -5.21 -1.06 -23.58
C ASN A 44 -4.94 0.00 -22.49
N MET A 45 -6.02 0.58 -21.92
CA MET A 45 -5.87 1.55 -20.82
C MET A 45 -5.32 0.89 -19.55
N ILE A 46 -5.79 -0.31 -19.21
CA ILE A 46 -5.29 -1.06 -18.03
C ILE A 46 -3.84 -1.50 -18.26
N GLU A 47 -3.53 -2.07 -19.41
CA GLU A 47 -2.18 -2.51 -19.77
C GLU A 47 -1.18 -1.36 -19.73
N LEU A 48 -1.53 -0.20 -20.31
CA LEU A 48 -0.70 1.00 -20.26
C LEU A 48 -0.47 1.48 -18.82
N GLY A 49 -1.50 1.42 -17.98
CA GLY A 49 -1.39 1.76 -16.55
C GLY A 49 -0.44 0.83 -15.81
N ILE A 50 -0.59 -0.47 -16.02
CA ILE A 50 0.27 -1.50 -15.39
C ILE A 50 1.70 -1.40 -15.90
N GLU A 51 1.91 -1.20 -17.21
CA GLU A 51 3.24 -1.07 -17.82
C GLU A 51 3.99 0.16 -17.28
N LYS A 52 3.31 1.32 -17.20
CA LYS A 52 3.90 2.53 -16.59
C LYS A 52 4.23 2.33 -15.12
N LEU A 53 3.35 1.68 -14.37
CA LEU A 53 3.56 1.37 -12.96
C LEU A 53 4.73 0.40 -12.79
N HIS A 54 4.81 -0.64 -13.64
CA HIS A 54 5.93 -1.59 -13.65
C HIS A 54 7.25 -0.88 -13.93
N GLY A 55 7.32 -0.08 -14.99
CA GLY A 55 8.55 0.68 -15.33
C GLY A 55 8.98 1.67 -14.23
N PHE A 56 8.01 2.26 -13.53
CA PHE A 56 8.30 3.11 -12.37
C PHE A 56 8.95 2.33 -11.22
N PHE A 57 8.38 1.18 -10.85
CA PHE A 57 8.93 0.35 -9.78
C PHE A 57 10.20 -0.39 -10.18
N GLU A 58 10.36 -0.76 -11.46
CA GLU A 58 11.60 -1.35 -11.98
C GLU A 58 12.80 -0.40 -11.82
N GLY A 59 12.59 0.91 -12.03
CA GLY A 59 13.63 1.92 -11.79
C GLY A 59 14.06 2.07 -10.33
N ILE A 60 13.28 1.54 -9.39
CA ILE A 60 13.54 1.65 -7.93
C ILE A 60 14.07 0.34 -7.38
N MET A 61 13.43 -0.78 -7.73
CA MET A 61 13.71 -2.10 -7.17
C MET A 61 14.77 -2.88 -7.95
N GLY A 62 15.13 -2.41 -9.15
CA GLY A 62 15.86 -3.23 -10.10
C GLY A 62 14.98 -4.31 -10.78
N LYS A 63 15.45 -4.82 -11.90
CA LYS A 63 14.66 -5.72 -12.75
C LYS A 63 14.27 -7.02 -12.04
N TYR A 64 15.22 -7.67 -11.37
CA TYR A 64 14.98 -8.97 -10.71
C TYR A 64 13.91 -8.90 -9.62
N ALA A 65 14.04 -7.96 -8.71
CA ALA A 65 13.09 -7.81 -7.61
C ALA A 65 11.73 -7.32 -8.11
N CYS A 66 11.71 -6.44 -9.14
CA CYS A 66 10.48 -5.95 -9.73
C CYS A 66 9.72 -7.10 -10.43
N ASP A 67 10.33 -7.84 -11.33
CA ASP A 67 9.67 -8.94 -12.07
C ASP A 67 9.04 -9.97 -11.12
N LYS A 68 9.67 -10.21 -9.97
CA LYS A 68 9.21 -11.20 -8.99
C LYS A 68 8.13 -10.68 -8.03
N TYR A 69 8.28 -9.45 -7.53
CA TYR A 69 7.45 -8.91 -6.46
C TYR A 69 6.48 -7.80 -6.89
N PHE A 70 6.51 -7.39 -8.15
CA PHE A 70 5.61 -6.39 -8.72
C PHE A 70 4.13 -6.66 -8.45
N PRO A 71 3.60 -7.91 -8.59
CA PRO A 71 2.19 -8.17 -8.31
C PRO A 71 1.76 -7.79 -6.90
N LEU A 72 2.63 -8.00 -5.90
CA LEU A 72 2.36 -7.61 -4.52
C LEU A 72 2.28 -6.09 -4.38
N ILE A 73 3.25 -5.37 -4.94
CA ILE A 73 3.36 -3.91 -4.86
C ILE A 73 2.22 -3.24 -5.62
N ALA A 74 1.93 -3.72 -6.84
CA ALA A 74 0.81 -3.21 -7.63
C ALA A 74 -0.54 -3.41 -6.93
N THR A 75 -0.74 -4.56 -6.27
CA THR A 75 -1.94 -4.83 -5.49
C THR A 75 -2.06 -3.88 -4.30
N LEU A 76 -0.97 -3.64 -3.56
CA LEU A 76 -0.94 -2.67 -2.46
C LEU A 76 -1.29 -1.26 -2.95
N PHE A 77 -0.66 -0.81 -4.04
CA PHE A 77 -0.93 0.49 -4.63
C PHE A 77 -2.40 0.68 -5.01
N ILE A 78 -2.93 -0.25 -5.81
CA ILE A 78 -4.32 -0.20 -6.28
C ILE A 78 -5.28 -0.25 -5.11
N TYR A 79 -5.05 -1.15 -4.15
CA TYR A 79 -5.93 -1.31 -3.00
C TYR A 79 -5.99 -0.07 -2.13
N ILE A 80 -4.84 0.51 -1.77
CA ILE A 80 -4.76 1.74 -0.96
C ILE A 80 -5.38 2.91 -1.72
N LEU A 81 -5.15 3.01 -3.03
CA LEU A 81 -5.74 4.05 -3.87
C LEU A 81 -7.27 4.01 -3.84
N PHE A 82 -7.86 2.83 -4.02
CA PHE A 82 -9.32 2.65 -3.94
C PHE A 82 -9.86 2.94 -2.53
N CYS A 83 -9.15 2.53 -1.48
CA CYS A 83 -9.52 2.83 -0.10
C CYS A 83 -9.48 4.34 0.19
N ASN A 84 -8.47 5.06 -0.28
CA ASN A 84 -8.38 6.52 -0.14
C ASN A 84 -9.51 7.22 -0.91
N TYR A 85 -9.77 6.80 -2.14
CA TYR A 85 -10.82 7.40 -2.96
C TYR A 85 -12.24 7.08 -2.48
N SER A 86 -12.43 6.01 -1.74
CA SER A 86 -13.72 5.71 -1.12
C SER A 86 -14.18 6.80 -0.13
N GLY A 87 -13.23 7.48 0.53
CA GLY A 87 -13.51 8.60 1.42
C GLY A 87 -13.96 9.88 0.72
N LEU A 88 -13.69 10.01 -0.58
CA LEU A 88 -14.08 11.18 -1.37
C LEU A 88 -15.52 11.11 -1.90
N ILE A 89 -16.17 9.95 -1.76
CA ILE A 89 -17.56 9.79 -2.20
C ILE A 89 -18.44 10.61 -1.26
N PRO A 90 -19.27 11.54 -1.80
CA PRO A 90 -20.24 12.26 -1.00
C PRO A 90 -21.16 11.23 -0.32
N LEU A 91 -21.34 11.28 1.00
CA LEU A 91 -21.99 10.30 1.88
C LEU A 91 -21.00 9.40 2.66
N ALA A 92 -19.70 9.44 2.39
CA ALA A 92 -18.71 8.78 3.22
C ALA A 92 -18.73 9.45 4.62
N GLY A 93 -19.00 8.64 5.67
CA GLY A 93 -19.14 9.16 7.04
C GLY A 93 -20.57 9.54 7.46
N GLU A 94 -21.47 9.86 6.54
CA GLU A 94 -22.89 10.16 6.87
C GLU A 94 -23.78 8.91 6.72
N ALA A 95 -23.48 8.04 5.76
CA ALA A 95 -24.25 6.81 5.55
C ALA A 95 -23.79 5.74 6.55
N PRO A 96 -24.73 5.12 7.31
CA PRO A 96 -24.37 4.05 8.22
C PRO A 96 -23.80 2.85 7.42
N GLY A 97 -22.60 2.42 7.79
CA GLY A 97 -21.89 1.32 7.14
C GLY A 97 -20.93 1.74 6.02
N PHE A 98 -20.74 3.05 5.79
CA PHE A 98 -19.83 3.56 4.78
C PHE A 98 -18.86 4.59 5.38
N GLN A 99 -17.67 4.13 5.73
CA GLN A 99 -16.56 4.96 6.20
C GLN A 99 -15.29 4.59 5.42
N ALA A 100 -14.45 5.60 5.09
CA ALA A 100 -13.17 5.32 4.46
C ALA A 100 -12.34 4.38 5.35
N PRO A 101 -11.87 3.22 4.85
CA PRO A 101 -11.08 2.31 5.66
C PRO A 101 -9.81 2.97 6.20
N THR A 102 -9.22 3.85 5.43
CA THR A 102 -7.95 4.54 5.74
C THR A 102 -8.08 5.63 6.80
N SER A 103 -9.30 6.08 7.12
CA SER A 103 -9.54 7.02 8.24
C SER A 103 -9.56 6.34 9.61
N ASN A 104 -9.53 4.99 9.66
CA ASN A 104 -9.40 4.22 10.89
C ASN A 104 -7.98 3.66 11.03
N VAL A 105 -7.30 3.96 12.13
CA VAL A 105 -5.90 3.56 12.40
C VAL A 105 -5.64 2.05 12.25
N ASN A 106 -6.64 1.23 12.55
CA ASN A 106 -6.51 -0.23 12.48
C ASN A 106 -6.26 -0.73 11.06
N PHE A 107 -6.81 -0.05 10.05
CA PHE A 107 -6.63 -0.46 8.66
C PHE A 107 -5.20 -0.19 8.16
N PRO A 108 -4.64 1.04 8.24
CA PRO A 108 -3.24 1.30 7.91
C PRO A 108 -2.26 0.45 8.70
N ALA A 109 -2.54 0.20 10.00
CA ALA A 109 -1.72 -0.68 10.82
C ALA A 109 -1.72 -2.12 10.30
N GLY A 110 -2.89 -2.65 9.93
CA GLY A 110 -3.01 -3.97 9.32
C GLY A 110 -2.21 -4.09 8.02
N MET A 111 -2.31 -3.09 7.14
CA MET A 111 -1.55 -3.05 5.89
C MET A 111 -0.03 -2.98 6.13
N ALA A 112 0.41 -2.17 7.08
CA ALA A 112 1.82 -2.05 7.45
C ALA A 112 2.37 -3.36 8.05
N ILE A 113 1.57 -4.07 8.84
CA ILE A 113 1.91 -5.39 9.39
C ILE A 113 2.03 -6.44 8.27
N ILE A 114 1.13 -6.43 7.29
CA ILE A 114 1.22 -7.33 6.12
C ILE A 114 2.51 -7.08 5.35
N VAL A 115 2.86 -5.81 5.08
CA VAL A 115 4.12 -5.45 4.41
C VAL A 115 5.31 -5.90 5.24
N PHE A 116 5.30 -5.68 6.54
CA PHE A 116 6.36 -6.13 7.45
C PHE A 116 6.60 -7.65 7.35
N PHE A 117 5.54 -8.45 7.48
CA PHE A 117 5.68 -9.90 7.34
C PHE A 117 6.08 -10.33 5.92
N ALA A 118 5.59 -9.64 4.89
CA ALA A 118 6.00 -9.92 3.51
C ALA A 118 7.51 -9.71 3.34
N VAL A 119 8.07 -8.60 3.83
CA VAL A 119 9.52 -8.32 3.79
C VAL A 119 10.30 -9.39 4.53
N GLN A 120 9.85 -9.80 5.74
CA GLN A 120 10.51 -10.84 6.51
C GLN A 120 10.50 -12.20 5.78
N ILE A 121 9.37 -12.58 5.21
CA ILE A 121 9.23 -13.84 4.47
C ILE A 121 10.11 -13.82 3.22
N ILE A 122 10.13 -12.71 2.48
CA ILE A 122 10.97 -12.53 1.29
C ILE A 122 12.45 -12.62 1.68
N GLY A 123 12.88 -11.90 2.71
CA GLY A 123 14.24 -11.95 3.20
C GLY A 123 14.69 -13.34 3.65
N LEU A 124 13.81 -14.11 4.30
CA LEU A 124 14.09 -15.50 4.64
C LEU A 124 14.17 -16.43 3.42
N ALA A 125 13.31 -16.21 2.42
CA ALA A 125 13.26 -17.03 1.22
C ALA A 125 14.49 -16.81 0.33
N GLU A 126 14.91 -15.56 0.13
CA GLU A 126 16.06 -15.21 -0.73
C GLU A 126 17.40 -15.57 -0.07
N HIS A 127 17.52 -15.46 1.24
CA HIS A 127 18.81 -15.65 1.95
C HIS A 127 18.98 -17.03 2.59
N ARG A 128 18.22 -18.04 2.19
CA ARG A 128 18.27 -19.41 2.76
C ARG A 128 18.20 -19.44 4.30
N GLY A 129 17.20 -18.75 4.87
CA GLY A 129 16.86 -18.85 6.29
C GLY A 129 17.76 -18.00 7.21
N ILE A 130 18.39 -18.63 8.21
CA ILE A 130 19.10 -17.94 9.32
C ILE A 130 20.25 -17.01 8.85
N ARG A 131 20.73 -17.12 7.61
CA ARG A 131 21.74 -16.20 7.05
C ARG A 131 21.26 -14.75 6.98
N PHE A 132 19.98 -14.51 6.76
CA PHE A 132 19.39 -13.18 6.78
C PHE A 132 19.63 -12.48 8.12
N TYR A 133 19.35 -13.16 9.23
CA TYR A 133 19.60 -12.63 10.57
C TYR A 133 21.08 -12.56 10.96
N LYS A 134 21.95 -13.42 10.41
CA LYS A 134 23.39 -13.33 10.65
C LYS A 134 24.01 -12.06 10.09
N HIS A 135 23.42 -11.47 9.06
CA HIS A 135 23.87 -10.19 8.51
C HIS A 135 23.56 -9.02 9.46
N LEU A 136 22.46 -9.09 10.23
CA LEU A 136 22.15 -8.11 11.27
C LEU A 136 23.22 -8.08 12.40
N PHE A 137 23.98 -9.18 12.59
CA PHE A 137 25.05 -9.27 13.60
C PHE A 137 26.43 -8.86 13.07
N LYS A 138 26.59 -8.57 11.77
CA LYS A 138 27.81 -8.05 11.16
C LYS A 138 27.59 -6.61 10.70
N PRO A 139 28.46 -5.61 10.92
CA PRO A 139 29.86 -5.71 11.33
C PRO A 139 30.12 -5.44 12.82
N VAL A 140 29.20 -4.83 13.60
CA VAL A 140 29.45 -4.46 15.00
C VAL A 140 28.22 -4.73 15.85
N ALA A 141 28.36 -5.51 16.92
CA ALA A 141 27.28 -5.84 17.87
C ALA A 141 26.59 -4.60 18.49
N PHE A 142 27.24 -3.44 18.46
CA PHE A 142 26.68 -2.18 18.94
C PHE A 142 25.58 -1.60 18.03
N ILE A 143 25.58 -1.93 16.73
CA ILE A 143 24.60 -1.44 15.75
C ILE A 143 23.33 -2.31 15.75
N PHE A 144 23.41 -3.54 16.27
CA PHE A 144 22.27 -4.46 16.34
C PHE A 144 20.99 -3.86 16.96
N PRO A 145 21.01 -3.21 18.14
CA PRO A 145 19.80 -2.62 18.69
C PRO A 145 19.20 -1.53 17.83
N LEU A 146 20.03 -0.77 17.09
CA LEU A 146 19.58 0.26 16.18
C LEU A 146 18.85 -0.35 14.97
N MET A 147 19.38 -1.42 14.37
CA MET A 147 18.76 -2.14 13.27
C MET A 147 17.41 -2.75 13.67
N VAL A 148 17.32 -3.33 14.88
CA VAL A 148 16.06 -3.86 15.41
C VAL A 148 15.01 -2.75 15.58
N ILE A 149 15.41 -1.60 16.12
CA ILE A 149 14.52 -0.46 16.27
C ILE A 149 14.04 0.03 14.89
N GLU A 150 14.94 0.13 13.91
CA GLU A 150 14.60 0.53 12.54
C GLU A 150 13.55 -0.38 11.93
N GLU A 151 13.67 -1.69 12.10
CA GLU A 151 12.72 -2.67 11.58
C GLU A 151 11.30 -2.47 12.13
N PHE A 152 11.16 -2.09 13.40
CA PHE A 152 9.87 -1.77 14.01
C PHE A 152 9.36 -0.38 13.67
N VAL A 153 10.24 0.58 13.45
CA VAL A 153 9.87 1.96 13.09
C VAL A 153 9.28 2.02 11.68
N ARG A 154 9.72 1.15 10.76
CA ARG A 154 9.20 1.09 9.38
C ARG A 154 7.67 0.92 9.33
N PRO A 155 7.04 -0.12 9.90
CA PRO A 155 5.59 -0.28 9.87
C PRO A 155 4.85 0.81 10.66
N ILE A 156 5.42 1.29 11.74
CA ILE A 156 4.84 2.37 12.54
C ILE A 156 4.78 3.66 11.70
N SER A 157 5.86 4.01 11.02
CA SER A 157 5.93 5.18 10.15
C SER A 157 4.94 5.11 8.99
N LEU A 158 4.80 3.93 8.35
CA LEU A 158 3.82 3.68 7.29
C LEU A 158 2.39 3.89 7.79
N THR A 159 2.08 3.35 8.98
CA THR A 159 0.77 3.47 9.61
C THR A 159 0.39 4.93 9.88
N PHE A 160 1.26 5.67 10.58
CA PHE A 160 0.98 7.07 10.93
C PHE A 160 0.93 7.97 9.71
N ARG A 161 1.71 7.71 8.68
CA ARG A 161 1.68 8.48 7.45
C ARG A 161 0.36 8.32 6.70
N LEU A 162 -0.12 7.08 6.55
CA LEU A 162 -1.38 6.83 5.85
C LEU A 162 -2.56 7.36 6.66
N TYR A 163 -2.64 7.02 7.94
CA TYR A 163 -3.70 7.48 8.82
C TYR A 163 -3.70 9.01 8.98
N GLY A 164 -2.53 9.60 9.26
CA GLY A 164 -2.44 11.04 9.54
C GLY A 164 -2.82 11.92 8.37
N ASN A 165 -2.49 11.51 7.14
CA ASN A 165 -2.89 12.26 5.95
C ASN A 165 -4.41 12.23 5.76
N ILE A 166 -5.02 11.04 5.76
CA ILE A 166 -6.47 10.90 5.51
C ILE A 166 -7.30 11.52 6.63
N TYR A 167 -6.95 11.24 7.89
CA TYR A 167 -7.63 11.85 9.04
C TYR A 167 -7.46 13.36 9.06
N GLY A 168 -6.28 13.86 8.72
CA GLY A 168 -6.00 15.31 8.64
C GLY A 168 -6.84 15.97 7.56
N GLU A 169 -6.98 15.36 6.38
CA GLU A 169 -7.84 15.85 5.29
C GLU A 169 -9.31 15.92 5.71
N GLU A 170 -9.85 14.84 6.28
CA GLU A 170 -11.24 14.80 6.76
C GLU A 170 -11.50 15.90 7.81
N ALA A 171 -10.59 16.09 8.76
CA ALA A 171 -10.71 17.12 9.78
C ALA A 171 -10.69 18.54 9.18
N VAL A 172 -9.85 18.79 8.19
CA VAL A 172 -9.77 20.08 7.49
C VAL A 172 -11.02 20.34 6.67
N ILE A 173 -11.49 19.37 5.89
CA ILE A 173 -12.70 19.48 5.07
C ILE A 173 -13.91 19.80 5.98
N ASN A 174 -14.08 19.06 7.07
CA ASN A 174 -15.17 19.28 8.02
C ASN A 174 -15.13 20.68 8.64
N SER A 175 -13.92 21.16 9.02
CA SER A 175 -13.76 22.50 9.57
C SER A 175 -14.13 23.60 8.57
N PHE A 176 -13.86 23.39 7.29
CA PHE A 176 -14.23 24.36 6.24
C PHE A 176 -15.68 24.33 5.85
N PHE A 177 -16.38 23.21 6.00
CA PHE A 177 -17.84 23.16 5.85
C PHE A 177 -18.56 24.08 6.82
N ASP A 178 -18.06 24.21 8.05
CA ASP A 178 -18.64 25.09 9.08
C ASP A 178 -18.44 26.59 8.77
N ILE A 179 -17.39 26.95 8.01
CA ILE A 179 -17.03 28.34 7.72
C ILE A 179 -17.64 28.81 6.39
N LEU A 180 -17.49 28.02 5.36
CA LEU A 180 -17.94 28.34 3.99
C LEU A 180 -18.43 27.07 3.27
N PRO A 181 -19.75 26.77 3.31
CA PRO A 181 -20.28 25.48 2.85
C PRO A 181 -20.20 25.29 1.31
N LEU A 182 -19.91 26.34 0.54
CA LEU A 182 -19.77 26.28 -0.92
C LEU A 182 -18.42 26.89 -1.36
N GLY A 183 -17.72 26.20 -2.23
CA GLY A 183 -16.49 26.65 -2.88
C GLY A 183 -15.22 26.09 -2.25
N LEU A 184 -14.97 26.34 -0.98
CA LEU A 184 -13.75 25.91 -0.30
C LEU A 184 -13.67 24.37 -0.13
N PRO A 185 -14.73 23.66 0.28
CA PRO A 185 -14.73 22.20 0.34
C PRO A 185 -14.45 21.53 -1.00
N ILE A 186 -14.93 22.07 -2.13
CA ILE A 186 -14.68 21.51 -3.46
C ILE A 186 -13.19 21.57 -3.81
N ILE A 187 -12.53 22.68 -3.49
CA ILE A 187 -11.08 22.84 -3.73
C ILE A 187 -10.30 21.86 -2.84
N MET A 188 -10.71 21.72 -1.58
CA MET A 188 -10.09 20.75 -0.66
C MET A 188 -10.29 19.31 -1.13
N GLN A 189 -11.47 18.96 -1.61
CA GLN A 189 -11.76 17.65 -2.13
C GLN A 189 -10.95 17.33 -3.41
N ALA A 190 -10.73 18.31 -4.28
CA ALA A 190 -9.83 18.15 -5.44
C ALA A 190 -8.37 17.93 -4.99
N LEU A 191 -7.93 18.62 -3.92
CA LEU A 191 -6.61 18.40 -3.32
C LEU A 191 -6.51 16.99 -2.71
N SER A 192 -7.55 16.52 -2.04
CA SER A 192 -7.60 15.17 -1.45
C SER A 192 -7.48 14.06 -2.49
N VAL A 193 -8.02 14.24 -3.71
CA VAL A 193 -7.79 13.31 -4.83
C VAL A 193 -6.29 13.17 -5.12
N LEU A 194 -5.59 14.27 -5.20
CA LEU A 194 -4.14 14.28 -5.46
C LEU A 194 -3.36 13.68 -4.29
N MET A 195 -3.69 14.06 -3.06
CA MET A 195 -3.04 13.55 -1.85
C MET A 195 -3.26 12.06 -1.65
N GLY A 196 -4.47 11.56 -1.92
CA GLY A 196 -4.80 10.14 -1.87
C GLY A 196 -3.98 9.31 -2.87
N LEU A 197 -3.74 9.83 -4.08
CA LEU A 197 -2.87 9.21 -5.08
C LEU A 197 -1.41 9.19 -4.60
N ILE A 198 -0.89 10.35 -4.19
CA ILE A 198 0.49 10.48 -3.70
C ILE A 198 0.70 9.54 -2.51
N GLN A 199 -0.25 9.46 -1.60
CA GLN A 199 -0.14 8.60 -0.42
C GLN A 199 -0.11 7.12 -0.76
N ALA A 200 -0.96 6.66 -1.70
CA ALA A 200 -0.93 5.28 -2.18
C ALA A 200 0.42 4.96 -2.84
N LEU A 201 0.94 5.90 -3.65
CA LEU A 201 2.23 5.76 -4.31
C LEU A 201 3.38 5.71 -3.29
N VAL A 202 3.41 6.62 -2.32
CA VAL A 202 4.48 6.67 -1.30
C VAL A 202 4.48 5.42 -0.41
N PHE A 203 3.29 4.92 -0.02
CA PHE A 203 3.19 3.69 0.75
C PHE A 203 3.77 2.50 -0.02
N SER A 204 3.36 2.33 -1.29
CA SER A 204 3.82 1.25 -2.15
C SER A 204 5.29 1.38 -2.52
N LEU A 205 5.78 2.62 -2.69
CA LEU A 205 7.19 2.92 -2.92
C LEU A 205 8.07 2.46 -1.74
N LEU A 206 7.66 2.78 -0.51
CA LEU A 206 8.41 2.36 0.67
C LEU A 206 8.37 0.84 0.85
N ALA A 207 7.22 0.21 0.60
CA ALA A 207 7.11 -1.24 0.58
C ALA A 207 8.04 -1.86 -0.47
N ALA A 208 8.12 -1.25 -1.67
CA ALA A 208 9.01 -1.67 -2.75
C ALA A 208 10.49 -1.58 -2.36
N ILE A 209 10.90 -0.47 -1.74
CA ILE A 209 12.27 -0.28 -1.25
C ILE A 209 12.63 -1.35 -0.21
N TYR A 210 11.74 -1.60 0.77
CA TYR A 210 11.98 -2.61 1.80
C TYR A 210 12.07 -4.04 1.24
N ILE A 211 11.25 -4.34 0.23
CA ILE A 211 11.30 -5.62 -0.48
C ILE A 211 12.59 -5.73 -1.30
N SER A 212 13.01 -4.66 -1.98
CA SER A 212 14.25 -4.63 -2.73
C SER A 212 15.46 -4.85 -1.83
N GLU A 213 15.54 -4.14 -0.70
CA GLU A 213 16.59 -4.32 0.30
C GLU A 213 16.64 -5.78 0.82
N ALA A 214 15.48 -6.41 1.01
CA ALA A 214 15.41 -7.80 1.44
C ALA A 214 15.80 -8.78 0.33
N ALA A 215 15.66 -8.43 -0.95
CA ALA A 215 15.94 -9.29 -2.10
C ALA A 215 17.38 -9.15 -2.65
N GLU A 216 18.00 -7.95 -2.56
CA GLU A 216 19.26 -7.62 -3.24
C GLU A 216 20.53 -8.21 -2.61
N HIS A 217 20.45 -8.83 -1.43
CA HIS A 217 21.67 -9.27 -0.72
C HIS A 217 22.43 -10.44 -1.35
N GLU A 218 21.94 -11.05 -2.41
CA GLU A 218 22.61 -12.20 -3.08
C GLU A 218 23.47 -11.79 -4.30
N GLU A 219 23.31 -10.60 -4.86
CA GLU A 219 24.05 -10.17 -6.06
C GLU A 219 25.45 -9.63 -5.80
N GLN A 220 25.84 -9.42 -4.53
CA GLN A 220 27.17 -8.90 -4.14
C GLN A 220 28.17 -9.95 -3.66
N LEU A 221 27.95 -11.23 -3.90
CA LEU A 221 29.04 -12.20 -3.77
C LEU A 221 29.88 -12.13 -5.05
N PRO A 222 31.12 -11.63 -4.97
CA PRO A 222 32.02 -11.70 -6.12
C PRO A 222 32.21 -13.16 -6.48
N VAL A 223 32.01 -13.49 -7.75
CA VAL A 223 32.48 -14.73 -8.36
C VAL A 223 34.02 -14.63 -8.30
N THR A 224 34.61 -14.93 -7.17
CA THR A 224 36.04 -15.11 -7.02
C THR A 224 36.32 -16.60 -7.16
N GLU A 225 36.82 -16.92 -8.36
CA GLU A 225 37.99 -17.77 -8.57
C GLU A 225 37.82 -19.25 -8.28
N HIS A 226 37.56 -19.95 -9.38
CA HIS A 226 38.29 -21.17 -9.62
C HIS A 226 39.25 -20.94 -10.83
N MET A 227 40.49 -20.52 -10.50
CA MET A 227 41.67 -20.90 -11.30
C MET A 227 42.50 -21.87 -10.51
#